data_aa704166ce4631990fe02d5bee7509c8
#
_entry.id   aa704166ce4631990fe02d5bee7509c8
#
_cell.length_a   1.000
_cell.length_b   1.000
_cell.length_c   1.000
_cell.angle_alpha   90.00
_cell.angle_beta   90.00
_cell.angle_gamma   90.00
#
_symmetry.space_group_name_H-M   'P 1'
#
loop_
_entity.id
_entity.type
_entity.pdbx_description
1 polymer ?
#
loop_
_entity_poly.entity_id
_entity_poly.type
_entity_poly.pdbx_seq_one_letter_code
_entity_poly.pdbx_strand_id
1 'polypeptide(L)'
;VIVEIRAGAGGDEAALFAAEIFRMYVHYAESRRWKVEVMESDEIGIGGMKSVTFMINGQGAYSVMKYESGVHRVQRVPETESGGRIHTSTITVAVMPEAEEVDVQIDDKDIRIDVMRASGNGGQCVNTTDSAVRLTHYPTGIVVYSQTEKSQLQNKAKAFALLRAKLYDIECQKAHDAEAEARRSQIGTGDRSEKIRTYNFPQGRVTDHRINLTLYKLDKIMNGDIQEIIDACIAADQAAKLAKMNEN
;
A
#
# COMPACT_ATOMS: atom_id res chain seq x y z
N VAL A 1 6.97 -5.55 -5.41
CA VAL A 1 5.75 -4.75 -5.49
C VAL A 1 4.62 -5.43 -4.72
N ILE A 2 3.83 -4.65 -4.01
CA ILE A 2 2.67 -5.13 -3.27
C ILE A 2 1.42 -4.77 -4.04
N VAL A 3 0.56 -5.76 -4.27
CA VAL A 3 -0.72 -5.60 -4.97
C VAL A 3 -1.84 -5.94 -4.00
N GLU A 4 -2.83 -5.07 -3.94
CA GLU A 4 -4.01 -5.25 -3.10
C GLU A 4 -5.25 -5.20 -3.96
N ILE A 5 -6.06 -6.26 -3.94
CA ILE A 5 -7.32 -6.34 -4.66
C ILE A 5 -8.45 -6.38 -3.64
N ARG A 6 -9.46 -5.54 -3.82
CA ARG A 6 -10.65 -5.50 -2.97
C ARG A 6 -11.92 -5.55 -3.82
N ALA A 7 -12.91 -6.30 -3.35
CA ALA A 7 -14.24 -6.25 -3.91
C ALA A 7 -14.85 -4.87 -3.68
N GLY A 8 -15.36 -4.27 -4.76
CA GLY A 8 -16.07 -2.99 -4.72
C GLY A 8 -17.59 -3.18 -4.76
N ALA A 9 -18.25 -2.46 -5.65
CA ALA A 9 -19.70 -2.59 -5.82
C ALA A 9 -20.08 -3.94 -6.45
N GLY A 10 -21.06 -4.61 -5.90
CA GLY A 10 -21.61 -5.84 -6.46
C GLY A 10 -21.60 -7.08 -5.54
N GLY A 11 -21.26 -6.91 -4.25
CA GLY A 11 -21.36 -7.97 -3.25
C GLY A 11 -20.52 -9.22 -3.59
N ASP A 12 -21.16 -10.40 -3.51
CA ASP A 12 -20.48 -11.68 -3.75
C ASP A 12 -19.93 -11.82 -5.17
N GLU A 13 -20.58 -11.25 -6.17
CA GLU A 13 -20.08 -11.24 -7.56
C GLU A 13 -18.78 -10.45 -7.69
N ALA A 14 -18.67 -9.32 -7.01
CA ALA A 14 -17.42 -8.57 -6.96
C ALA A 14 -16.31 -9.39 -6.30
N ALA A 15 -16.62 -10.13 -5.23
CA ALA A 15 -15.66 -11.00 -4.56
C ALA A 15 -15.20 -12.16 -5.45
N LEU A 16 -16.11 -12.76 -6.22
CA LEU A 16 -15.76 -13.80 -7.20
C LEU A 16 -14.85 -13.25 -8.30
N PHE A 17 -15.15 -12.06 -8.80
CA PHE A 17 -14.32 -11.41 -9.81
C PHE A 17 -12.94 -11.00 -9.24
N ALA A 18 -12.87 -10.55 -8.00
CA ALA A 18 -11.59 -10.27 -7.34
C ALA A 18 -10.69 -11.51 -7.32
N ALA A 19 -11.23 -12.67 -7.00
CA ALA A 19 -10.48 -13.93 -7.03
C ALA A 19 -10.00 -14.29 -8.44
N GLU A 20 -10.80 -14.04 -9.46
CA GLU A 20 -10.42 -14.27 -10.86
C GLU A 20 -9.32 -13.33 -11.34
N ILE A 21 -9.38 -12.06 -10.97
CA ILE A 21 -8.33 -11.08 -11.29
C ILE A 21 -7.04 -11.43 -10.55
N PHE A 22 -7.13 -11.87 -9.31
CA PHE A 22 -5.96 -12.39 -8.59
C PHE A 22 -5.28 -13.53 -9.37
N ARG A 23 -6.06 -14.52 -9.82
CA ARG A 23 -5.53 -15.63 -10.62
C ARG A 23 -4.92 -15.14 -11.93
N MET A 24 -5.54 -14.16 -12.59
CA MET A 24 -4.99 -13.54 -13.80
C MET A 24 -3.58 -12.96 -13.55
N TYR A 25 -3.39 -12.24 -12.46
CA TYR A 25 -2.09 -11.68 -12.10
C TYR A 25 -1.08 -12.76 -11.72
N VAL A 26 -1.50 -13.81 -11.03
CA VAL A 26 -0.63 -14.96 -10.72
C VAL A 26 -0.11 -15.61 -12.00
N HIS A 27 -1.00 -15.87 -12.96
CA HIS A 27 -0.60 -16.46 -14.26
C HIS A 27 0.32 -15.52 -15.05
N TYR A 28 0.04 -14.22 -15.04
CA TYR A 28 0.92 -13.25 -15.68
C TYR A 28 2.31 -13.21 -15.02
N ALA A 29 2.36 -13.17 -13.71
CA ALA A 29 3.61 -13.18 -12.95
C ALA A 29 4.43 -14.45 -13.22
N GLU A 30 3.79 -15.61 -13.25
CA GLU A 30 4.43 -16.89 -13.60
C GLU A 30 5.00 -16.86 -15.01
N SER A 31 4.29 -16.31 -15.99
CA SER A 31 4.77 -16.15 -17.35
C SER A 31 6.01 -15.28 -17.47
N ARG A 32 6.18 -14.34 -16.54
CA ARG A 32 7.34 -13.45 -16.42
C ARG A 32 8.43 -14.03 -15.51
N ARG A 33 8.24 -15.22 -14.96
CA ARG A 33 9.10 -15.86 -13.95
C ARG A 33 9.27 -15.04 -12.68
N TRP A 34 8.24 -14.31 -12.30
CA TRP A 34 8.15 -13.62 -11.02
C TRP A 34 7.51 -14.52 -9.98
N LYS A 35 7.94 -14.36 -8.73
CA LYS A 35 7.34 -15.08 -7.60
C LYS A 35 6.19 -14.29 -7.00
N VAL A 36 5.11 -14.99 -6.68
CA VAL A 36 3.94 -14.42 -6.00
C VAL A 36 3.85 -15.03 -4.61
N GLU A 37 3.68 -14.15 -3.61
CA GLU A 37 3.48 -14.54 -2.21
C GLU A 37 2.26 -13.85 -1.67
N VAL A 38 1.28 -14.63 -1.20
CA VAL A 38 0.09 -14.07 -0.55
C VAL A 38 0.44 -13.65 0.87
N MET A 39 0.22 -12.37 1.18
CA MET A 39 0.48 -11.81 2.50
C MET A 39 -0.75 -11.91 3.40
N GLU A 40 -1.92 -11.60 2.84
CA GLU A 40 -3.19 -11.60 3.55
C GLU A 40 -4.33 -11.87 2.57
N SER A 41 -5.35 -12.61 2.99
CA SER A 41 -6.55 -12.81 2.19
C SER A 41 -7.78 -12.91 3.09
N ASP A 42 -8.90 -12.37 2.60
CA ASP A 42 -10.22 -12.51 3.22
C ASP A 42 -11.12 -13.24 2.23
N GLU A 43 -11.18 -14.55 2.36
CA GLU A 43 -11.92 -15.44 1.48
C GLU A 43 -13.36 -15.61 1.94
N ILE A 44 -14.28 -15.76 0.98
CA ILE A 44 -15.67 -16.13 1.23
C ILE A 44 -15.94 -17.53 0.74
N GLY A 45 -16.97 -18.20 1.30
CA GLY A 45 -17.23 -19.63 1.11
C GLY A 45 -17.57 -20.09 -0.30
N ILE A 46 -17.80 -19.18 -1.25
CA ILE A 46 -18.13 -19.49 -2.65
C ILE A 46 -16.93 -19.43 -3.59
N GLY A 47 -15.72 -19.36 -3.06
CA GLY A 47 -14.49 -19.24 -3.85
C GLY A 47 -14.13 -17.80 -4.22
N GLY A 48 -14.83 -16.81 -3.66
CA GLY A 48 -14.52 -15.39 -3.84
C GLY A 48 -13.57 -14.86 -2.79
N MET A 49 -13.06 -13.66 -3.01
CA MET A 49 -12.20 -12.93 -2.09
C MET A 49 -12.75 -11.51 -1.88
N LYS A 50 -13.06 -11.13 -0.64
CA LYS A 50 -13.37 -9.74 -0.31
C LYS A 50 -12.14 -8.86 -0.50
N SER A 51 -10.99 -9.41 -0.13
CA SER A 51 -9.69 -8.76 -0.33
C SER A 51 -8.59 -9.81 -0.43
N VAL A 52 -7.54 -9.46 -1.14
CA VAL A 52 -6.28 -10.21 -1.16
C VAL A 52 -5.13 -9.22 -1.32
N THR A 53 -4.12 -9.39 -0.49
CA THR A 53 -2.86 -8.64 -0.58
C THR A 53 -1.73 -9.61 -0.85
N PHE A 54 -0.98 -9.38 -1.90
CA PHE A 54 0.10 -10.27 -2.30
C PHE A 54 1.30 -9.48 -2.81
N MET A 55 2.45 -10.08 -2.67
CA MET A 55 3.72 -9.54 -3.16
C MET A 55 4.10 -10.22 -4.47
N ILE A 56 4.53 -9.43 -5.45
CA ILE A 56 5.15 -9.93 -6.67
C ILE A 56 6.63 -9.57 -6.61
N ASN A 57 7.47 -10.58 -6.55
CA ASN A 57 8.92 -10.44 -6.52
C ASN A 57 9.48 -10.70 -7.91
N GLY A 58 9.95 -9.65 -8.56
CA GLY A 58 10.51 -9.74 -9.88
C GLY A 58 11.15 -8.42 -10.31
N GLN A 59 12.18 -8.51 -11.12
CA GLN A 59 12.84 -7.32 -11.64
C GLN A 59 11.91 -6.54 -12.55
N GLY A 60 11.71 -5.26 -12.25
CA GLY A 60 10.83 -4.38 -13.01
C GLY A 60 9.35 -4.61 -12.78
N ALA A 61 8.94 -5.41 -11.79
CA ALA A 61 7.54 -5.73 -11.53
C ALA A 61 6.69 -4.48 -11.27
N TYR A 62 7.18 -3.54 -10.48
CA TYR A 62 6.45 -2.30 -10.21
C TYR A 62 6.23 -1.46 -11.47
N SER A 63 7.22 -1.31 -12.33
CA SER A 63 7.13 -0.51 -13.55
C SER A 63 6.09 -1.04 -14.55
N VAL A 64 5.76 -2.31 -14.44
CA VAL A 64 4.75 -3.00 -15.26
C VAL A 64 3.39 -2.99 -14.56
N MET A 65 3.35 -3.44 -13.32
CA MET A 65 2.09 -3.62 -12.58
C MET A 65 1.43 -2.30 -12.18
N LYS A 66 2.17 -1.20 -12.09
CA LYS A 66 1.58 0.11 -11.75
C LYS A 66 0.43 0.54 -12.66
N TYR A 67 0.41 0.06 -13.89
CA TYR A 67 -0.67 0.36 -14.85
C TYR A 67 -1.96 -0.40 -14.57
N GLU A 68 -1.93 -1.37 -13.65
CA GLU A 68 -3.12 -2.13 -13.24
C GLU A 68 -3.87 -1.47 -12.09
N SER A 69 -3.31 -0.45 -11.45
CA SER A 69 -3.96 0.24 -10.33
C SER A 69 -5.16 1.05 -10.77
N GLY A 70 -6.26 0.90 -10.05
CA GLY A 70 -7.52 1.60 -10.30
C GLY A 70 -8.73 0.70 -10.12
N VAL A 71 -9.86 1.12 -10.69
CA VAL A 71 -11.12 0.39 -10.63
C VAL A 71 -11.31 -0.45 -11.90
N HIS A 72 -11.50 -1.74 -11.73
CA HIS A 72 -11.80 -2.70 -12.79
C HIS A 72 -13.27 -3.10 -12.73
N ARG A 73 -13.96 -3.01 -13.85
CA ARG A 73 -15.39 -3.29 -13.95
C ARG A 73 -15.63 -4.57 -14.73
N VAL A 74 -16.51 -5.42 -14.22
CA VAL A 74 -16.98 -6.62 -14.90
C VAL A 74 -18.45 -6.49 -15.27
N GLN A 75 -18.79 -6.90 -16.49
CA GLN A 75 -20.16 -7.04 -16.97
C GLN A 75 -20.38 -8.48 -17.39
N ARG A 76 -21.22 -9.18 -16.63
CA ARG A 76 -21.59 -10.58 -16.89
C ARG A 76 -22.88 -10.95 -16.14
N VAL A 77 -23.46 -12.10 -16.52
CA VAL A 77 -24.50 -12.73 -15.72
C VAL A 77 -23.83 -13.44 -14.54
N PRO A 78 -24.11 -13.02 -13.28
CA PRO A 78 -23.50 -13.65 -12.11
C PRO A 78 -23.99 -15.12 -11.96
N GLU A 79 -23.14 -15.97 -11.39
CA GLU A 79 -23.55 -17.34 -11.04
C GLU A 79 -24.70 -17.38 -10.05
N THR A 80 -24.84 -16.34 -9.23
CA THR A 80 -25.91 -16.18 -8.24
C THR A 80 -27.22 -15.63 -8.82
N GLU A 81 -27.25 -15.24 -10.08
CA GLU A 81 -28.42 -14.67 -10.75
C GLU A 81 -29.24 -15.75 -11.45
N SER A 82 -30.50 -15.90 -11.05
CA SER A 82 -31.41 -16.86 -11.65
C SER A 82 -32.16 -16.37 -12.89
N GLY A 83 -32.22 -15.06 -13.10
CA GLY A 83 -32.97 -14.43 -14.19
C GLY A 83 -32.17 -14.17 -15.48
N GLY A 84 -30.92 -14.57 -15.55
CA GLY A 84 -30.06 -14.38 -16.72
C GLY A 84 -29.71 -12.92 -17.04
N ARG A 85 -29.87 -11.99 -16.10
CA ARG A 85 -29.60 -10.58 -16.30
C ARG A 85 -28.13 -10.26 -16.14
N ILE A 86 -27.62 -9.38 -16.99
CA ILE A 86 -26.24 -8.88 -16.90
C ILE A 86 -26.14 -7.89 -15.74
N HIS A 87 -25.22 -8.16 -14.80
CA HIS A 87 -24.91 -7.24 -13.72
C HIS A 87 -23.55 -6.60 -13.95
N THR A 88 -23.37 -5.43 -13.36
CA THR A 88 -22.11 -4.71 -13.36
C THR A 88 -21.54 -4.66 -11.95
N SER A 89 -20.34 -5.20 -11.78
CA SER A 89 -19.62 -5.21 -10.50
C SER A 89 -18.25 -4.60 -10.67
N THR A 90 -17.65 -4.18 -9.56
CA THR A 90 -16.32 -3.57 -9.56
C THR A 90 -15.42 -4.19 -8.53
N ILE A 91 -14.13 -4.17 -8.83
CA ILE A 91 -13.06 -4.38 -7.88
C ILE A 91 -12.10 -3.20 -7.93
N THR A 92 -11.31 -3.03 -6.89
CA THR A 92 -10.22 -2.05 -6.86
C THR A 92 -8.88 -2.78 -6.79
N VAL A 93 -7.92 -2.26 -7.52
CA VAL A 93 -6.53 -2.75 -7.51
C VAL A 93 -5.63 -1.60 -7.09
N ALA A 94 -4.89 -1.77 -6.02
CA ALA A 94 -3.85 -0.86 -5.58
C ALA A 94 -2.49 -1.52 -5.76
N VAL A 95 -1.57 -0.82 -6.40
CA VAL A 95 -0.21 -1.29 -6.66
C VAL A 95 0.76 -0.32 -5.99
N MET A 96 1.53 -0.83 -5.04
CA MET A 96 2.45 -0.03 -4.26
C MET A 96 3.85 -0.64 -4.28
N PRO A 97 4.90 0.20 -4.29
CA PRO A 97 6.24 -0.33 -4.10
C PRO A 97 6.36 -0.95 -2.71
N GLU A 98 7.31 -1.86 -2.54
CA GLU A 98 7.63 -2.40 -1.22
C GLU A 98 8.05 -1.26 -0.30
N ALA A 99 7.53 -1.26 0.94
CA ALA A 99 7.85 -0.24 1.91
C ALA A 99 9.33 -0.30 2.30
N GLU A 100 10.02 0.85 2.26
CA GLU A 100 11.39 0.96 2.77
C GLU A 100 11.38 0.89 4.30
N GLU A 101 12.48 0.38 4.86
CA GLU A 101 12.67 0.41 6.32
C GLU A 101 12.70 1.85 6.82
N VAL A 102 11.98 2.09 7.90
CA VAL A 102 11.98 3.38 8.57
C VAL A 102 13.29 3.53 9.36
N ASP A 103 14.08 4.52 9.00
CA ASP A 103 15.31 4.87 9.70
C ASP A 103 15.13 6.16 10.50
N VAL A 104 15.59 6.14 11.75
CA VAL A 104 15.55 7.30 12.63
C VAL A 104 16.96 7.72 12.95
N GLN A 105 17.33 8.91 12.50
CA GLN A 105 18.60 9.54 12.82
C GLN A 105 18.37 10.67 13.83
N ILE A 106 19.15 10.66 14.91
CA ILE A 106 19.13 11.71 15.91
C ILE A 106 20.42 12.52 15.78
N ASP A 107 20.26 13.79 15.43
CA ASP A 107 21.40 14.72 15.36
C ASP A 107 21.54 15.39 16.74
N ASP A 108 22.75 15.37 17.30
CA ASP A 108 23.05 16.00 18.60
C ASP A 108 22.72 17.50 18.64
N LYS A 109 22.78 18.18 17.53
CA LYS A 109 22.39 19.62 17.43
C LYS A 109 20.93 19.87 17.71
N ASP A 110 20.07 18.87 17.48
CA ASP A 110 18.62 18.97 17.63
C ASP A 110 18.15 18.64 19.03
N ILE A 111 19.08 18.31 19.95
CA ILE A 111 18.76 17.85 21.29
C ILE A 111 19.34 18.78 22.34
N ARG A 112 18.47 19.20 23.26
CA ARG A 112 18.85 19.84 24.51
C ARG A 112 18.87 18.81 25.64
N ILE A 113 19.96 18.72 26.35
CA ILE A 113 20.15 17.83 27.47
C ILE A 113 20.14 18.66 28.76
N ASP A 114 19.17 18.41 29.64
CA ASP A 114 19.09 19.02 30.95
C ASP A 114 19.31 17.94 32.02
N VAL A 115 20.22 18.19 32.94
CA VAL A 115 20.53 17.34 34.08
C VAL A 115 19.96 17.99 35.31
N MET A 116 19.23 17.23 36.12
CA MET A 116 18.59 17.76 37.30
C MET A 116 18.52 16.70 38.43
N ARG A 117 18.14 17.15 39.60
CA ARG A 117 17.88 16.21 40.71
C ARG A 117 16.62 15.41 40.42
N ALA A 118 16.67 14.13 40.72
CA ALA A 118 15.50 13.28 40.67
C ALA A 118 14.44 13.76 41.66
N SER A 119 13.17 13.74 41.25
CA SER A 119 12.04 14.05 42.12
C SER A 119 11.36 12.76 42.59
N GLY A 120 10.92 12.71 43.85
CA GLY A 120 10.20 11.57 44.40
C GLY A 120 10.49 11.34 45.89
N ASN A 121 9.78 10.38 46.51
CA ASN A 121 9.93 10.05 47.90
C ASN A 121 11.14 9.12 48.12
N GLY A 122 12.09 9.56 48.88
CA GLY A 122 13.08 8.71 49.56
C GLY A 122 14.40 8.49 48.85
N GLY A 123 15.37 8.06 49.61
CA GLY A 123 16.71 7.67 49.23
C GLY A 123 17.72 8.80 49.07
N GLN A 124 18.97 8.51 49.44
CA GLN A 124 20.05 9.51 49.40
C GLN A 124 20.38 10.02 48.00
N CYS A 125 20.12 9.24 46.93
CA CYS A 125 20.41 9.63 45.56
C CYS A 125 19.38 10.60 44.99
N VAL A 126 18.17 10.70 45.52
CA VAL A 126 17.11 11.59 45.07
C VAL A 126 17.45 13.06 45.37
N ASN A 127 18.09 13.32 46.50
CA ASN A 127 18.32 14.68 47.02
C ASN A 127 19.77 15.16 46.90
N THR A 128 20.72 14.29 46.55
CA THR A 128 22.15 14.63 46.59
C THR A 128 22.89 14.53 45.26
N THR A 129 22.32 13.85 44.29
CA THR A 129 22.96 13.62 42.98
C THR A 129 22.08 14.08 41.83
N ASP A 130 22.64 14.86 40.90
CA ASP A 130 21.96 15.28 39.69
C ASP A 130 21.96 14.11 38.70
N SER A 131 21.11 13.11 38.93
CA SER A 131 21.05 11.90 38.14
C SER A 131 19.91 11.87 37.11
N ALA A 132 18.89 12.71 37.26
CA ALA A 132 17.78 12.79 36.31
C ALA A 132 18.18 13.51 35.03
N VAL A 133 17.75 12.99 33.91
CA VAL A 133 18.05 13.55 32.59
C VAL A 133 16.76 13.84 31.85
N ARG A 134 16.67 15.04 31.27
CA ARG A 134 15.60 15.45 30.36
C ARG A 134 16.19 15.77 29.01
N LEU A 135 15.64 15.16 27.95
CA LEU A 135 15.98 15.46 26.58
C LEU A 135 14.83 16.22 25.92
N THR A 136 15.16 17.28 25.22
CA THR A 136 14.23 18.04 24.39
C THR A 136 14.69 17.96 22.95
N HIS A 137 13.83 17.41 22.08
CA HIS A 137 14.10 17.34 20.64
C HIS A 137 13.45 18.53 19.96
N TYR A 138 14.27 19.49 19.50
CA TYR A 138 13.78 20.76 18.94
C TYR A 138 12.87 20.60 17.72
N PRO A 139 13.20 19.76 16.72
CA PRO A 139 12.35 19.66 15.53
C PRO A 139 10.94 19.16 15.78
N THR A 140 10.74 18.26 16.75
CA THR A 140 9.43 17.67 17.05
C THR A 140 8.79 18.24 18.31
N GLY A 141 9.55 18.93 19.16
CA GLY A 141 9.10 19.40 20.45
C GLY A 141 8.93 18.31 21.50
N ILE A 142 9.33 17.08 21.19
CA ILE A 142 9.22 15.94 22.13
C ILE A 142 10.19 16.14 23.30
N VAL A 143 9.66 15.92 24.50
CA VAL A 143 10.43 15.94 25.75
C VAL A 143 10.36 14.55 26.37
N VAL A 144 11.50 13.98 26.70
CA VAL A 144 11.62 12.72 27.41
C VAL A 144 12.42 12.92 28.71
N TYR A 145 12.06 12.15 29.72
CA TYR A 145 12.61 12.29 31.05
C TYR A 145 12.93 10.90 31.63
N SER A 146 14.11 10.76 32.22
CA SER A 146 14.53 9.52 32.90
C SER A 146 15.17 9.82 34.24
N GLN A 147 14.66 9.21 35.28
CA GLN A 147 15.20 9.31 36.66
C GLN A 147 15.22 7.96 37.41
N THR A 148 14.94 6.86 36.69
CA THR A 148 14.76 5.55 37.30
C THR A 148 16.07 4.91 37.79
N GLU A 149 17.19 5.31 37.21
CA GLU A 149 18.51 4.82 37.53
C GLU A 149 19.23 5.77 38.50
N LYS A 150 20.21 5.23 39.23
CA LYS A 150 21.04 6.03 40.11
C LYS A 150 22.15 6.80 39.39
N SER A 151 22.51 6.34 38.23
CA SER A 151 23.56 6.92 37.39
C SER A 151 22.99 7.88 36.34
N GLN A 152 23.54 9.08 36.24
CA GLN A 152 23.24 10.05 35.20
C GLN A 152 23.49 9.46 33.82
N LEU A 153 24.57 8.70 33.65
CA LEU A 153 24.92 8.09 32.35
C LEU A 153 23.87 7.06 31.90
N GLN A 154 23.38 6.25 32.84
CA GLN A 154 22.32 5.28 32.56
C GLN A 154 20.98 5.96 32.24
N ASN A 155 20.62 7.02 32.96
CA ASN A 155 19.43 7.82 32.67
C ASN A 155 19.51 8.50 31.31
N LYS A 156 20.68 9.01 30.94
CA LYS A 156 20.92 9.57 29.62
C LYS A 156 20.71 8.52 28.52
N ALA A 157 21.26 7.32 28.67
CA ALA A 157 21.10 6.23 27.72
C ALA A 157 19.62 5.81 27.59
N LYS A 158 18.89 5.69 28.72
CA LYS A 158 17.45 5.40 28.71
C LYS A 158 16.63 6.50 28.04
N ALA A 159 16.95 7.77 28.33
CA ALA A 159 16.26 8.89 27.70
C ALA A 159 16.45 8.92 26.18
N PHE A 160 17.66 8.65 25.69
CA PHE A 160 17.93 8.55 24.25
C PHE A 160 17.20 7.37 23.62
N ALA A 161 17.17 6.21 24.29
CA ALA A 161 16.41 5.06 23.79
C ALA A 161 14.91 5.35 23.72
N LEU A 162 14.35 6.03 24.73
CA LEU A 162 12.94 6.43 24.74
C LEU A 162 12.64 7.47 23.65
N LEU A 163 13.52 8.46 23.45
CA LEU A 163 13.38 9.44 22.39
C LEU A 163 13.39 8.77 21.01
N ARG A 164 14.34 7.85 20.81
CA ARG A 164 14.42 7.09 19.55
C ARG A 164 13.17 6.29 19.26
N ALA A 165 12.61 5.62 20.27
CA ALA A 165 11.36 4.89 20.14
C ALA A 165 10.20 5.80 19.75
N LYS A 166 10.07 6.97 20.37
CA LYS A 166 9.03 7.95 20.03
C LYS A 166 9.18 8.53 18.63
N LEU A 167 10.41 8.84 18.20
CA LEU A 167 10.69 9.32 16.84
C LEU A 167 10.41 8.23 15.81
N TYR A 168 10.75 6.99 16.12
CA TYR A 168 10.43 5.84 15.26
C TYR A 168 8.93 5.68 15.06
N ASP A 169 8.13 5.79 16.12
CA ASP A 169 6.66 5.71 16.03
C ASP A 169 6.10 6.83 15.12
N ILE A 170 6.63 8.05 15.24
CA ILE A 170 6.22 9.16 14.37
C ILE A 170 6.56 8.89 12.91
N GLU A 171 7.76 8.42 12.62
CA GLU A 171 8.16 8.10 11.24
C GLU A 171 7.36 6.93 10.66
N CYS A 172 7.07 5.91 11.44
CA CYS A 172 6.17 4.83 11.06
C CYS A 172 4.76 5.34 10.74
N GLN A 173 4.23 6.25 11.57
CA GLN A 173 2.91 6.84 11.33
C GLN A 173 2.88 7.67 10.05
N LYS A 174 3.92 8.47 9.79
CA LYS A 174 4.04 9.23 8.54
C LYS A 174 4.11 8.33 7.31
N ALA A 175 4.89 7.25 7.38
CA ALA A 175 4.99 6.28 6.29
C ALA A 175 3.63 5.59 6.04
N HIS A 176 2.93 5.22 7.11
CA HIS A 176 1.60 4.61 7.03
C HIS A 176 0.57 5.58 6.42
N ASP A 177 0.57 6.84 6.82
CA ASP A 177 -0.33 7.86 6.29
C ASP A 177 -0.05 8.15 4.81
N ALA A 178 1.22 8.21 4.41
CA ALA A 178 1.62 8.38 3.01
C ALA A 178 1.16 7.19 2.14
N GLU A 179 1.31 5.97 2.65
CA GLU A 179 0.84 4.76 1.98
C GLU A 179 -0.69 4.74 1.84
N ALA A 180 -1.42 5.10 2.90
CA ALA A 180 -2.87 5.20 2.90
C ALA A 180 -3.36 6.23 1.88
N GLU A 181 -2.70 7.38 1.78
CA GLU A 181 -3.02 8.42 0.80
C GLU A 181 -2.73 7.97 -0.64
N ALA A 182 -1.60 7.31 -0.87
CA ALA A 182 -1.25 6.73 -2.17
C ALA A 182 -2.29 5.70 -2.61
N ARG A 183 -2.72 4.82 -1.69
CA ARG A 183 -3.78 3.85 -1.95
C ARG A 183 -5.09 4.54 -2.31
N ARG A 184 -5.49 5.54 -1.54
CA ARG A 184 -6.73 6.29 -1.75
C ARG A 184 -6.76 7.00 -3.12
N SER A 185 -5.65 7.58 -3.54
CA SER A 185 -5.54 8.25 -4.84
C SER A 185 -5.66 7.29 -6.03
N GLN A 186 -5.28 6.02 -5.85
CA GLN A 186 -5.36 5.00 -6.90
C GLN A 186 -6.78 4.45 -7.09
N ILE A 187 -7.50 4.22 -6.01
CA ILE A 187 -8.75 3.47 -6.03
C ILE A 187 -10.02 4.33 -5.94
N GLY A 188 -9.91 5.61 -5.54
CA GLY A 188 -11.07 6.47 -5.32
C GLY A 188 -12.09 5.82 -4.40
N THR A 189 -13.37 5.87 -4.76
CA THR A 189 -14.48 5.25 -4.02
C THR A 189 -14.79 3.82 -4.47
N GLY A 190 -14.20 3.37 -5.57
CA GLY A 190 -14.52 2.07 -6.18
C GLY A 190 -15.86 2.04 -6.90
N ASP A 191 -16.44 3.20 -7.21
CA ASP A 191 -17.70 3.28 -7.93
C ASP A 191 -17.55 2.83 -9.40
N ARG A 192 -18.66 2.35 -9.97
CA ARG A 192 -18.73 1.87 -11.36
C ARG A 192 -18.33 2.92 -12.40
N SER A 193 -18.52 4.20 -12.09
CA SER A 193 -18.14 5.32 -12.96
C SER A 193 -16.63 5.59 -12.99
N GLU A 194 -15.87 5.12 -12.01
CA GLU A 194 -14.42 5.36 -11.87
C GLU A 194 -13.55 4.35 -12.61
N LYS A 195 -14.14 3.51 -13.43
CA LYS A 195 -13.46 2.41 -14.11
C LYS A 195 -12.27 2.85 -14.97
N ILE A 196 -11.18 2.11 -14.88
CA ILE A 196 -10.08 2.19 -15.85
C ILE A 196 -10.22 1.13 -16.94
N ARG A 197 -10.82 -0.01 -16.61
CA ARG A 197 -10.94 -1.15 -17.52
C ARG A 197 -12.26 -1.88 -17.32
N THR A 198 -12.86 -2.32 -18.40
CA THR A 198 -14.09 -3.11 -18.40
C THR A 198 -13.85 -4.47 -19.04
N TYR A 199 -14.30 -5.51 -18.34
CA TYR A 199 -14.29 -6.91 -18.79
C TYR A 199 -15.73 -7.30 -19.12
N ASN A 200 -16.04 -7.41 -20.41
CA ASN A 200 -17.38 -7.75 -20.88
C ASN A 200 -17.43 -9.20 -21.35
N PHE A 201 -17.99 -10.06 -20.50
CA PHE A 201 -18.04 -11.50 -20.76
C PHE A 201 -19.01 -11.88 -21.89
N PRO A 202 -20.24 -11.31 -21.99
CA PRO A 202 -21.11 -11.62 -23.12
C PRO A 202 -20.53 -11.32 -24.48
N GLN A 203 -19.73 -10.27 -24.59
CA GLN A 203 -19.09 -9.87 -25.86
C GLN A 203 -17.67 -10.39 -26.01
N GLY A 204 -17.12 -11.07 -25.01
CA GLY A 204 -15.76 -11.59 -25.03
C GLY A 204 -14.68 -10.53 -25.20
N ARG A 205 -14.92 -9.31 -24.73
CA ARG A 205 -14.01 -8.18 -24.91
C ARG A 205 -13.52 -7.57 -23.60
N VAL A 206 -12.33 -7.01 -23.64
CA VAL A 206 -11.75 -6.18 -22.60
C VAL A 206 -11.44 -4.81 -23.20
N THR A 207 -11.90 -3.76 -22.52
CA THR A 207 -11.65 -2.37 -22.95
C THR A 207 -10.90 -1.64 -21.85
N ASP A 208 -9.73 -1.10 -22.17
CA ASP A 208 -9.04 -0.15 -21.32
C ASP A 208 -9.47 1.27 -21.71
N HIS A 209 -10.20 1.92 -20.82
CA HIS A 209 -10.81 3.23 -21.11
C HIS A 209 -9.80 4.38 -21.09
N ARG A 210 -8.65 4.18 -20.47
CA ARG A 210 -7.59 5.21 -20.40
C ARG A 210 -6.92 5.46 -21.73
N ILE A 211 -6.84 4.42 -22.56
CA ILE A 211 -6.14 4.42 -23.84
C ILE A 211 -7.04 4.03 -25.01
N ASN A 212 -8.34 3.87 -24.77
CA ASN A 212 -9.34 3.46 -25.76
C ASN A 212 -8.94 2.19 -26.54
N LEU A 213 -8.35 1.22 -25.84
CA LEU A 213 -7.97 -0.07 -26.41
C LEU A 213 -9.03 -1.11 -26.11
N THR A 214 -9.53 -1.78 -27.14
CA THR A 214 -10.45 -2.91 -27.02
C THR A 214 -9.84 -4.15 -27.65
N LEU A 215 -9.80 -5.24 -26.87
CA LEU A 215 -9.31 -6.53 -27.31
C LEU A 215 -10.42 -7.58 -27.18
N TYR A 216 -10.61 -8.39 -28.23
CA TYR A 216 -11.65 -9.43 -28.29
C TYR A 216 -11.10 -10.82 -27.93
N LYS A 217 -10.29 -10.90 -26.89
CA LYS A 217 -9.66 -12.13 -26.39
C LYS A 217 -9.76 -12.25 -24.86
N LEU A 218 -10.96 -12.02 -24.35
CA LEU A 218 -11.24 -12.04 -22.91
C LEU A 218 -10.68 -13.28 -22.20
N ASP A 219 -10.91 -14.48 -22.77
CA ASP A 219 -10.49 -15.73 -22.15
C ASP A 219 -8.97 -15.82 -21.99
N LYS A 220 -8.22 -15.37 -23.00
CA LYS A 220 -6.75 -15.32 -22.93
C LYS A 220 -6.27 -14.30 -21.89
N ILE A 221 -6.92 -13.15 -21.85
CA ILE A 221 -6.59 -12.09 -20.89
C ILE A 221 -6.83 -12.58 -19.46
N MET A 222 -7.95 -13.23 -19.19
CA MET A 222 -8.26 -13.79 -17.88
C MET A 222 -7.31 -14.90 -17.46
N ASN A 223 -6.63 -15.54 -18.40
CA ASN A 223 -5.57 -16.53 -18.15
C ASN A 223 -4.17 -15.91 -18.03
N GLY A 224 -4.06 -14.58 -18.01
CA GLY A 224 -2.81 -13.88 -17.76
C GLY A 224 -2.16 -13.21 -18.97
N ASP A 225 -2.78 -13.26 -20.16
CA ASP A 225 -2.26 -12.62 -21.37
C ASP A 225 -2.63 -11.13 -21.39
N ILE A 226 -2.01 -10.35 -20.52
CA ILE A 226 -2.27 -8.90 -20.38
C ILE A 226 -1.15 -8.03 -20.90
N GLN A 227 -0.11 -8.61 -21.50
CA GLN A 227 1.07 -7.87 -21.93
C GLN A 227 0.76 -6.79 -22.98
N GLU A 228 -0.13 -7.07 -23.89
CA GLU A 228 -0.52 -6.10 -24.93
C GLU A 228 -1.17 -4.85 -24.34
N ILE A 229 -2.01 -5.01 -23.33
CA ILE A 229 -2.62 -3.89 -22.62
C ILE A 229 -1.57 -3.08 -21.89
N ILE A 230 -0.67 -3.75 -21.19
CA ILE A 230 0.42 -3.11 -20.44
C ILE A 230 1.35 -2.35 -21.40
N ASP A 231 1.73 -2.95 -22.51
CA ASP A 231 2.58 -2.30 -23.52
C ASP A 231 1.92 -1.03 -24.09
N ALA A 232 0.63 -1.08 -24.34
CA ALA A 232 -0.14 0.08 -24.80
C ALA A 232 -0.20 1.18 -23.71
N CYS A 233 -0.36 0.81 -22.46
CA CYS A 233 -0.32 1.75 -21.33
C CYS A 233 1.06 2.40 -21.20
N ILE A 234 2.13 1.64 -21.33
CA ILE A 234 3.51 2.14 -21.29
C ILE A 234 3.74 3.13 -22.42
N ALA A 235 3.34 2.78 -23.63
CA ALA A 235 3.48 3.66 -24.80
C ALA A 235 2.73 4.98 -24.63
N ALA A 236 1.50 4.94 -24.10
CA ALA A 236 0.70 6.13 -23.83
C ALA A 236 1.33 7.01 -22.74
N ASP A 237 1.87 6.42 -21.69
CA ASP A 237 2.55 7.15 -20.61
C ASP A 237 3.82 7.82 -21.10
N GLN A 238 4.63 7.15 -21.91
CA GLN A 238 5.83 7.70 -22.52
C GLN A 238 5.50 8.85 -23.47
N ALA A 239 4.46 8.72 -24.29
CA ALA A 239 4.01 9.78 -25.19
C ALA A 239 3.55 11.02 -24.41
N ALA A 240 2.81 10.84 -23.31
CA ALA A 240 2.38 11.93 -22.45
C ALA A 240 3.54 12.66 -21.79
N LYS A 241 4.56 11.94 -21.34
CA LYS A 241 5.78 12.52 -20.76
C LYS A 241 6.59 13.32 -21.77
N LEU A 242 6.73 12.81 -22.99
CA LEU A 242 7.41 13.53 -24.08
C LEU A 242 6.69 14.81 -24.48
N ALA A 243 5.35 14.79 -24.54
CA ALA A 243 4.56 15.97 -24.83
C ALA A 243 4.78 17.08 -23.79
N LYS A 244 4.81 16.72 -22.50
CA LYS A 244 5.10 17.67 -21.42
C LYS A 244 6.51 18.25 -21.46
N MET A 245 7.49 17.47 -21.92
CA MET A 245 8.87 17.95 -22.04
C MET A 245 9.03 18.96 -23.18
N ASN A 246 8.22 18.87 -24.23
CA ASN A 246 8.25 19.76 -25.38
C ASN A 246 7.48 21.08 -25.15
N GLU A 247 6.67 21.16 -24.11
CA GLU A 247 5.93 22.38 -23.72
C GLU A 247 6.73 23.31 -22.78
N ASN A 248 7.86 22.85 -22.23
CA ASN A 248 8.78 23.61 -21.38
C ASN A 248 10.02 24.04 -22.19
#